data_a1bd7ab0fbec20357d211e4f1f397734
#
_entry.id   a1bd7ab0fbec20357d211e4f1f397734
#
_cell.length_a   1.000
_cell.length_b   1.000
_cell.length_c   1.000
_cell.angle_alpha   90.00
_cell.angle_beta   90.00
_cell.angle_gamma   90.00
#
_symmetry.space_group_name_H-M   'P 1'
#
loop_
_entity.id
_entity.type
_entity.pdbx_description
1 polymer ?
#
loop_
_entity_poly.entity_id
_entity_poly.type
_entity_poly.pdbx_seq_one_letter_code
_entity_poly.pdbx_strand_id
1 'polypeptide(L)'
;AATTAKITATTTANTTAKNGFKYYMVGRCDFNSSELKDIEFIYSYYYNKDEIIRFSSSVDKFVGYNDIGVKIAERWNNDPVQMVRMRTAKESYCKHYIEIWYPHMLARKVPPSDVRLRLVTPPGGKHTHMLMCSVYGFYPKLISVKWLRDGKVTTSDVTSTEELADGDWYYQIHSYLEFTPRSGEKISCMVEHISLSDPLIRDWDPSLPESERNKIAIGASVLILGLILSLAGFIYYKRKMQGQSARPVQTSSDQFNLFCLGHWTSLYLCTVLDHLRPV
;
A
#
# COMPACT_ATOMS: atom_id res chain seq x y z
N ALA A 1 -3.13 24.37 -6.93
CA ALA A 1 -3.59 23.59 -8.08
C ALA A 1 -5.07 23.32 -7.88
N ALA A 2 -5.91 23.75 -8.83
CA ALA A 2 -7.36 23.51 -8.76
C ALA A 2 -7.61 21.99 -8.92
N THR A 3 -8.26 21.38 -7.95
CA THR A 3 -8.65 19.98 -8.01
C THR A 3 -9.99 19.89 -8.75
N THR A 4 -9.97 19.44 -10.00
CA THR A 4 -11.18 19.19 -10.76
C THR A 4 -11.81 17.88 -10.29
N ALA A 5 -12.99 17.94 -9.68
CA ALA A 5 -13.75 16.76 -9.30
C ALA A 5 -14.72 16.37 -10.42
N LYS A 6 -14.81 15.06 -10.71
CA LYS A 6 -15.70 14.49 -11.72
C LYS A 6 -16.65 13.49 -11.05
N ILE A 7 -17.96 13.77 -11.17
CA ILE A 7 -19.00 12.83 -10.76
C ILE A 7 -19.53 12.15 -12.01
N THR A 8 -19.40 10.83 -12.07
CA THR A 8 -19.86 10.03 -13.20
C THR A 8 -20.90 9.02 -12.71
N ALA A 9 -22.13 9.14 -13.18
CA ALA A 9 -23.16 8.14 -13.00
C ALA A 9 -23.28 7.31 -14.29
N THR A 10 -23.09 6.00 -14.18
CA THR A 10 -23.19 5.08 -15.32
C THR A 10 -24.45 4.23 -15.18
N THR A 11 -25.41 4.42 -16.06
CA THR A 11 -26.56 3.52 -16.17
C THR A 11 -26.27 2.50 -17.25
N THR A 12 -26.07 1.24 -16.87
CA THR A 12 -25.80 0.16 -17.81
C THR A 12 -27.07 -0.59 -18.11
N ALA A 13 -27.56 -0.52 -19.35
CA ALA A 13 -28.55 -1.46 -19.84
C ALA A 13 -27.80 -2.74 -20.26
N ASN A 14 -27.88 -3.78 -19.44
CA ASN A 14 -27.30 -5.09 -19.74
C ASN A 14 -28.18 -5.86 -20.71
N THR A 15 -27.87 -5.79 -22.00
CA THR A 15 -28.28 -6.86 -22.94
C THR A 15 -27.07 -7.79 -23.08
N THR A 16 -27.11 -8.92 -22.39
CA THR A 16 -26.12 -10.01 -22.56
C THR A 16 -26.34 -10.70 -23.90
N ALA A 17 -25.87 -10.09 -24.98
CA ALA A 17 -25.64 -10.80 -26.22
C ALA A 17 -24.38 -11.69 -26.03
N LYS A 18 -24.40 -12.88 -26.65
CA LYS A 18 -23.27 -13.84 -26.66
C LYS A 18 -21.92 -13.23 -27.07
N ASN A 19 -21.93 -12.05 -27.70
CA ASN A 19 -20.73 -11.33 -28.21
C ASN A 19 -20.31 -10.13 -27.36
N GLY A 20 -20.92 -9.89 -26.19
CA GLY A 20 -20.45 -8.88 -25.25
C GLY A 20 -20.58 -7.42 -25.67
N PHE A 21 -21.56 -7.07 -26.52
CA PHE A 21 -21.82 -5.69 -26.89
C PHE A 21 -22.41 -4.90 -25.73
N LYS A 22 -21.87 -3.68 -25.49
CA LYS A 22 -22.28 -2.80 -24.41
C LYS A 22 -22.74 -1.45 -24.96
N TYR A 23 -23.94 -1.06 -24.58
CA TYR A 23 -24.45 0.29 -24.82
C TYR A 23 -24.76 0.92 -23.46
N TYR A 24 -24.22 2.11 -23.22
CA TYR A 24 -24.39 2.79 -21.93
C TYR A 24 -24.32 4.31 -22.08
N MET A 25 -24.84 4.98 -21.07
CA MET A 25 -24.87 6.44 -20.98
C MET A 25 -24.05 6.89 -19.78
N VAL A 26 -23.40 8.03 -19.90
CA VAL A 26 -22.63 8.66 -18.82
C VAL A 26 -23.09 10.10 -18.68
N GLY A 27 -23.65 10.43 -17.51
CA GLY A 27 -23.86 11.80 -17.07
C GLY A 27 -22.69 12.24 -16.23
N ARG A 28 -22.06 13.37 -16.57
CA ARG A 28 -20.87 13.89 -15.89
C ARG A 28 -21.05 15.35 -15.55
N CYS A 29 -20.68 15.72 -14.31
CA CYS A 29 -20.60 17.09 -13.87
C CYS A 29 -19.12 17.43 -13.62
N ASP A 30 -18.56 18.35 -14.38
CA ASP A 30 -17.21 18.87 -14.18
C ASP A 30 -17.31 20.22 -13.48
N PHE A 31 -16.58 20.41 -12.38
CA PHE A 31 -16.61 21.63 -11.58
C PHE A 31 -15.29 21.82 -10.82
N ASN A 32 -14.94 23.08 -10.53
CA ASN A 32 -13.65 23.45 -9.95
C ASN A 32 -13.69 23.73 -8.45
N SER A 33 -14.86 24.10 -7.92
CA SER A 33 -14.99 24.55 -6.52
C SER A 33 -16.36 24.22 -5.95
N SER A 34 -16.46 24.37 -4.62
CA SER A 34 -17.72 24.27 -3.88
C SER A 34 -18.71 25.43 -4.19
N GLU A 35 -18.24 26.47 -4.87
CA GLU A 35 -19.06 27.64 -5.14
C GLU A 35 -20.13 27.43 -6.24
N LEU A 36 -20.11 26.28 -6.92
CA LEU A 36 -21.10 25.85 -7.91
C LEU A 36 -21.29 26.82 -9.12
N LYS A 37 -20.28 27.65 -9.40
CA LYS A 37 -20.36 28.67 -10.45
C LYS A 37 -19.97 28.14 -11.82
N ASP A 38 -18.92 27.33 -11.91
CA ASP A 38 -18.33 26.85 -13.16
C ASP A 38 -18.58 25.36 -13.36
N ILE A 39 -19.87 24.98 -13.38
CA ILE A 39 -20.27 23.59 -13.61
C ILE A 39 -20.50 23.38 -15.09
N GLU A 40 -19.90 22.35 -15.64
CA GLU A 40 -20.24 21.82 -16.96
C GLU A 40 -20.97 20.48 -16.79
N PHE A 41 -22.17 20.38 -17.36
CA PHE A 41 -22.90 19.13 -17.48
C PHE A 41 -22.62 18.51 -18.83
N ILE A 42 -22.16 17.25 -18.83
CA ILE A 42 -21.86 16.48 -20.03
C ILE A 42 -22.68 15.19 -19.99
N TYR A 43 -23.38 14.87 -21.07
CA TYR A 43 -24.16 13.65 -21.19
C TYR A 43 -23.82 12.93 -22.49
N SER A 44 -23.18 11.77 -22.34
CA SER A 44 -22.60 11.01 -23.46
C SER A 44 -23.18 9.62 -23.56
N TYR A 45 -23.34 9.14 -24.78
CA TYR A 45 -23.73 7.77 -25.11
C TYR A 45 -22.57 7.03 -25.73
N TYR A 46 -22.38 5.80 -25.29
CA TYR A 46 -21.28 4.95 -25.72
C TYR A 46 -21.76 3.61 -26.26
N TYR A 47 -21.07 3.10 -27.25
CA TYR A 47 -21.18 1.74 -27.73
C TYR A 47 -19.79 1.09 -27.70
N ASN A 48 -19.64 -0.01 -26.97
CA ASN A 48 -18.36 -0.71 -26.79
C ASN A 48 -17.19 0.21 -26.40
N LYS A 49 -17.40 1.24 -25.61
CA LYS A 49 -16.46 2.28 -25.18
C LYS A 49 -16.25 3.43 -26.16
N ASP A 50 -16.75 3.33 -27.39
CA ASP A 50 -16.66 4.44 -28.34
C ASP A 50 -17.83 5.40 -28.12
N GLU A 51 -17.52 6.68 -28.02
CA GLU A 51 -18.50 7.72 -27.84
C GLU A 51 -19.25 7.97 -29.14
N ILE A 52 -20.61 7.87 -29.11
CA ILE A 52 -21.44 8.04 -30.26
C ILE A 52 -21.95 9.48 -30.40
N ILE A 53 -22.41 10.04 -29.26
CA ILE A 53 -23.02 11.36 -29.19
C ILE A 53 -22.82 11.95 -27.79
N ARG A 54 -22.65 13.26 -27.74
CA ARG A 54 -22.48 14.04 -26.51
C ARG A 54 -23.33 15.30 -26.52
N PHE A 55 -23.98 15.57 -25.41
CA PHE A 55 -24.45 16.90 -25.04
C PHE A 55 -23.46 17.53 -24.10
N SER A 56 -23.16 18.81 -24.28
CA SER A 56 -22.42 19.63 -23.34
C SER A 56 -23.17 20.92 -23.05
N SER A 57 -23.29 21.27 -21.77
CA SER A 57 -23.97 22.52 -21.37
C SER A 57 -23.19 23.77 -21.79
N SER A 58 -21.88 23.68 -22.06
CA SER A 58 -21.08 24.77 -22.58
C SER A 58 -21.29 25.00 -24.08
N VAL A 59 -21.59 23.95 -24.83
CA VAL A 59 -21.88 24.00 -26.27
C VAL A 59 -23.37 24.18 -26.55
N ASP A 60 -24.21 23.86 -25.57
CA ASP A 60 -25.67 23.90 -25.58
C ASP A 60 -26.33 23.14 -26.73
N LYS A 61 -25.71 22.03 -27.15
CA LYS A 61 -26.24 21.14 -28.17
C LYS A 61 -25.67 19.75 -28.11
N PHE A 62 -26.33 18.78 -28.77
CA PHE A 62 -25.77 17.47 -29.05
C PHE A 62 -24.81 17.51 -30.24
N VAL A 63 -23.69 16.81 -30.11
CA VAL A 63 -22.70 16.60 -31.17
C VAL A 63 -22.51 15.10 -31.37
N GLY A 64 -22.66 14.63 -32.60
CA GLY A 64 -22.41 13.24 -32.96
C GLY A 64 -20.98 13.02 -33.44
N TYR A 65 -20.42 11.83 -33.13
CA TYR A 65 -19.05 11.45 -33.47
C TYR A 65 -18.93 10.36 -34.54
N ASN A 66 -20.08 9.85 -34.99
CA ASN A 66 -20.19 8.94 -36.13
C ASN A 66 -21.47 9.23 -36.91
N ASP A 67 -21.69 8.59 -38.07
CA ASP A 67 -22.84 8.84 -38.93
C ASP A 67 -24.19 8.64 -38.23
N ILE A 68 -24.27 7.67 -37.32
CA ILE A 68 -25.45 7.41 -36.52
C ILE A 68 -25.63 8.52 -35.47
N GLY A 69 -24.58 8.89 -34.79
CA GLY A 69 -24.56 9.94 -33.77
C GLY A 69 -24.94 11.30 -34.36
N VAL A 70 -24.48 11.64 -35.57
CA VAL A 70 -24.85 12.90 -36.27
C VAL A 70 -26.35 12.95 -36.54
N LYS A 71 -26.95 11.87 -37.09
CA LYS A 71 -28.39 11.81 -37.34
C LYS A 71 -29.21 11.91 -36.05
N ILE A 72 -28.74 11.30 -34.98
CA ILE A 72 -29.40 11.40 -33.67
C ILE A 72 -29.28 12.82 -33.12
N ALA A 73 -28.06 13.44 -33.19
CA ALA A 73 -27.83 14.81 -32.75
C ALA A 73 -28.75 15.82 -33.47
N GLU A 74 -28.88 15.73 -34.79
CA GLU A 74 -29.79 16.56 -35.58
C GLU A 74 -31.23 16.43 -35.09
N ARG A 75 -31.70 15.20 -34.88
CA ARG A 75 -33.04 14.95 -34.36
C ARG A 75 -33.27 15.53 -32.97
N TRP A 76 -32.33 15.30 -32.06
CA TRP A 76 -32.50 15.72 -30.68
C TRP A 76 -32.30 17.22 -30.47
N ASN A 77 -31.44 17.86 -31.25
CA ASN A 77 -31.31 19.32 -31.25
C ASN A 77 -32.56 20.05 -31.72
N ASN A 78 -33.39 19.38 -32.56
CA ASN A 78 -34.68 19.91 -33.04
C ASN A 78 -35.85 19.50 -32.13
N ASP A 79 -35.62 18.73 -31.07
CA ASP A 79 -36.64 18.36 -30.09
C ASP A 79 -36.58 19.31 -28.88
N PRO A 80 -37.56 20.22 -28.72
CA PRO A 80 -37.56 21.20 -27.64
C PRO A 80 -37.68 20.52 -26.26
N VAL A 81 -38.36 19.40 -26.14
CA VAL A 81 -38.50 18.67 -24.86
C VAL A 81 -37.17 18.09 -24.43
N GLN A 82 -36.46 17.47 -25.35
CA GLN A 82 -35.13 16.92 -25.09
C GLN A 82 -34.12 18.02 -24.75
N MET A 83 -34.15 19.14 -25.47
CA MET A 83 -33.23 20.26 -25.20
C MET A 83 -33.48 20.94 -23.86
N VAL A 84 -34.76 21.17 -23.50
CA VAL A 84 -35.12 21.70 -22.18
C VAL A 84 -34.61 20.77 -21.07
N ARG A 85 -34.84 19.48 -21.20
CA ARG A 85 -34.33 18.49 -20.23
C ARG A 85 -32.82 18.55 -20.05
N MET A 86 -32.07 18.63 -21.12
CA MET A 86 -30.59 18.72 -21.05
C MET A 86 -30.11 20.05 -20.46
N ARG A 87 -30.73 21.16 -20.81
CA ARG A 87 -30.37 22.49 -20.27
C ARG A 87 -30.65 22.60 -18.78
N THR A 88 -31.75 22.02 -18.31
CA THR A 88 -32.08 22.05 -16.86
C THR A 88 -31.26 21.09 -16.05
N ALA A 89 -30.61 20.08 -16.64
CA ALA A 89 -29.86 19.07 -15.93
C ALA A 89 -28.65 19.63 -15.16
N LYS A 90 -28.06 20.73 -15.60
CA LYS A 90 -27.01 21.42 -14.84
C LYS A 90 -27.50 21.84 -13.46
N GLU A 91 -28.71 22.37 -13.34
CA GLU A 91 -29.30 22.82 -12.08
C GLU A 91 -29.92 21.65 -11.29
N SER A 92 -30.78 20.87 -11.96
CA SER A 92 -31.57 19.82 -11.31
C SER A 92 -30.78 18.55 -10.95
N TYR A 93 -29.66 18.29 -11.64
CA TYR A 93 -28.83 17.13 -11.41
C TYR A 93 -27.46 17.53 -10.83
N CYS A 94 -26.64 18.32 -11.55
CA CYS A 94 -25.29 18.59 -11.08
C CYS A 94 -25.28 19.38 -9.76
N LYS A 95 -25.92 20.53 -9.67
CA LYS A 95 -25.91 21.33 -8.43
C LYS A 95 -26.48 20.56 -7.28
N HIS A 96 -27.63 19.90 -7.47
CA HIS A 96 -28.29 19.13 -6.43
C HIS A 96 -27.39 18.03 -5.83
N TYR A 97 -26.73 17.24 -6.67
CA TYR A 97 -25.88 16.17 -6.18
C TYR A 97 -24.54 16.66 -5.62
N ILE A 98 -23.99 17.75 -6.15
CA ILE A 98 -22.76 18.35 -5.61
C ILE A 98 -23.03 18.88 -4.19
N GLU A 99 -24.15 19.55 -3.93
CA GLU A 99 -24.52 20.03 -2.60
C GLU A 99 -24.66 18.89 -1.59
N ILE A 100 -25.28 17.78 -1.97
CA ILE A 100 -25.41 16.60 -1.10
C ILE A 100 -24.06 15.93 -0.83
N TRP A 101 -23.25 15.77 -1.86
CA TRP A 101 -22.02 14.97 -1.75
C TRP A 101 -20.80 15.76 -1.30
N TYR A 102 -20.85 17.08 -1.42
CA TYR A 102 -19.71 17.93 -1.06
C TYR A 102 -19.24 17.70 0.38
N PRO A 103 -20.10 17.78 1.41
CA PRO A 103 -19.67 17.60 2.79
C PRO A 103 -19.21 16.18 3.11
N HIS A 104 -19.75 15.17 2.41
CA HIS A 104 -19.54 13.76 2.77
C HIS A 104 -18.44 13.06 1.96
N MET A 105 -18.25 13.47 0.70
CA MET A 105 -17.32 12.82 -0.21
C MET A 105 -16.27 13.76 -0.75
N LEU A 106 -16.66 14.93 -1.27
CA LEU A 106 -15.74 15.84 -1.95
C LEU A 106 -14.82 16.58 -0.98
N ALA A 107 -15.32 16.91 0.22
CA ALA A 107 -14.53 17.53 1.28
C ALA A 107 -13.79 16.50 2.17
N ARG A 108 -14.00 15.19 1.94
CA ARG A 108 -13.36 14.14 2.73
C ARG A 108 -11.83 14.20 2.54
N LYS A 109 -11.11 14.24 3.66
CA LYS A 109 -9.65 14.19 3.70
C LYS A 109 -9.23 13.17 4.74
N VAL A 110 -8.42 12.21 4.35
CA VAL A 110 -7.88 11.20 5.26
C VAL A 110 -6.36 11.20 5.14
N PRO A 111 -5.64 11.45 6.22
CA PRO A 111 -4.19 11.41 6.21
C PRO A 111 -3.69 9.98 5.99
N PRO A 112 -2.47 9.81 5.49
CA PRO A 112 -1.85 8.50 5.42
C PRO A 112 -1.89 7.78 6.76
N SER A 113 -2.44 6.57 6.77
CA SER A 113 -2.54 5.73 7.97
C SER A 113 -1.19 5.15 8.37
N ASP A 114 -0.31 4.93 7.38
CA ASP A 114 1.01 4.35 7.60
C ASP A 114 1.99 4.79 6.51
N VAL A 115 3.23 5.05 6.93
CA VAL A 115 4.36 5.38 6.03
C VAL A 115 5.55 4.54 6.45
N ARG A 116 6.00 3.64 5.57
CA ARG A 116 7.07 2.68 5.86
C ARG A 116 8.23 2.83 4.90
N LEU A 117 9.43 2.85 5.44
CA LEU A 117 10.67 2.74 4.68
C LEU A 117 11.24 1.33 4.83
N ARG A 118 11.61 0.72 3.71
CA ARG A 118 12.24 -0.60 3.68
C ARG A 118 13.37 -0.62 2.67
N LEU A 119 14.42 -1.35 3.00
CA LEU A 119 15.44 -1.72 2.04
C LEU A 119 14.89 -2.84 1.15
N VAL A 120 14.98 -2.66 -0.15
CA VAL A 120 14.58 -3.65 -1.17
C VAL A 120 15.82 -4.03 -1.97
N THR A 121 16.01 -5.31 -2.25
CA THR A 121 17.12 -5.74 -3.11
C THR A 121 16.75 -5.51 -4.56
N PRO A 122 17.48 -4.66 -5.31
CA PRO A 122 17.19 -4.46 -6.71
C PRO A 122 17.46 -5.75 -7.50
N PRO A 123 16.66 -6.07 -8.52
CA PRO A 123 16.91 -7.22 -9.36
C PRO A 123 18.23 -7.03 -10.12
N GLY A 124 19.25 -7.86 -9.81
CA GLY A 124 20.53 -7.94 -10.56
C GLY A 124 21.63 -6.97 -10.15
N GLY A 125 21.44 -6.12 -9.14
CA GLY A 125 22.45 -5.14 -8.71
C GLY A 125 23.41 -5.66 -7.64
N LYS A 126 24.72 -5.70 -7.94
CA LYS A 126 25.74 -6.10 -6.96
C LYS A 126 26.22 -4.96 -6.04
N HIS A 127 25.92 -3.68 -6.35
CA HIS A 127 26.52 -2.52 -5.65
C HIS A 127 25.55 -1.38 -5.35
N THR A 128 24.32 -1.40 -5.85
CA THR A 128 23.30 -0.40 -5.56
C THR A 128 22.26 -0.97 -4.60
N HIS A 129 21.84 -0.14 -3.66
CA HIS A 129 20.73 -0.44 -2.76
C HIS A 129 19.49 0.30 -3.25
N MET A 130 18.32 -0.25 -2.94
CA MET A 130 17.05 0.39 -3.25
C MET A 130 16.25 0.55 -1.96
N LEU A 131 15.85 1.77 -1.64
CA LEU A 131 14.88 2.06 -0.60
C LEU A 131 13.49 2.17 -1.21
N MET A 132 12.50 1.67 -0.50
CA MET A 132 11.09 1.81 -0.83
C MET A 132 10.39 2.58 0.28
N CYS A 133 9.76 3.70 -0.06
CA CYS A 133 8.82 4.42 0.78
C CYS A 133 7.41 4.02 0.35
N SER A 134 6.68 3.36 1.23
CA SER A 134 5.30 2.93 1.02
C SER A 134 4.37 3.76 1.88
N VAL A 135 3.39 4.39 1.23
CA VAL A 135 2.40 5.25 1.87
C VAL A 135 1.02 4.62 1.67
N TYR A 136 0.28 4.42 2.75
CA TYR A 136 -0.98 3.69 2.75
C TYR A 136 -2.14 4.49 3.32
N GLY A 137 -3.35 4.18 2.85
CA GLY A 137 -4.60 4.54 3.49
C GLY A 137 -4.92 6.03 3.48
N PHE A 138 -4.53 6.76 2.44
CA PHE A 138 -4.83 8.19 2.29
C PHE A 138 -6.00 8.44 1.32
N TYR A 139 -6.65 9.60 1.46
CA TYR A 139 -7.68 10.11 0.57
C TYR A 139 -7.70 11.65 0.63
N PRO A 140 -7.83 12.37 -0.49
CA PRO A 140 -8.01 11.92 -1.88
C PRO A 140 -6.71 11.37 -2.52
N LYS A 141 -6.82 10.98 -3.79
CA LYS A 141 -5.76 10.34 -4.59
C LYS A 141 -4.49 11.18 -4.72
N LEU A 142 -4.61 12.52 -4.84
CA LEU A 142 -3.48 13.41 -5.10
C LEU A 142 -2.55 13.47 -3.89
N ILE A 143 -1.30 13.03 -4.09
CA ILE A 143 -0.25 13.00 -3.07
C ILE A 143 1.10 13.31 -3.70
N SER A 144 2.04 13.83 -2.91
CA SER A 144 3.42 14.05 -3.33
C SER A 144 4.36 13.31 -2.39
N VAL A 145 5.19 12.42 -2.94
CA VAL A 145 6.22 11.69 -2.21
C VAL A 145 7.58 12.12 -2.75
N LYS A 146 8.44 12.64 -1.89
CA LYS A 146 9.77 13.15 -2.24
C LYS A 146 10.82 12.49 -1.37
N TRP A 147 12.00 12.29 -1.94
CA TRP A 147 13.15 11.80 -1.20
C TRP A 147 14.07 12.96 -0.79
N LEU A 148 14.56 12.90 0.43
CA LEU A 148 15.51 13.86 0.99
C LEU A 148 16.84 13.13 1.25
N ARG A 149 17.94 13.73 0.80
CA ARG A 149 19.31 13.34 1.15
C ARG A 149 19.94 14.49 1.91
N ASP A 150 20.29 14.28 3.17
CA ASP A 150 20.81 15.33 4.07
C ASP A 150 19.91 16.58 4.10
N GLY A 151 18.58 16.38 4.11
CA GLY A 151 17.57 17.44 4.12
C GLY A 151 17.30 18.12 2.78
N LYS A 152 17.99 17.72 1.70
CA LYS A 152 17.79 18.28 0.34
C LYS A 152 16.98 17.31 -0.52
N VAL A 153 16.00 17.84 -1.24
CA VAL A 153 15.19 17.04 -2.18
C VAL A 153 16.08 16.49 -3.29
N THR A 154 16.00 15.20 -3.52
CA THR A 154 16.62 14.54 -4.69
C THR A 154 15.54 14.04 -5.64
N THR A 155 15.79 14.17 -6.95
CA THR A 155 14.95 13.65 -8.03
C THR A 155 15.69 12.61 -8.87
N SER A 156 17.01 12.50 -8.68
CA SER A 156 17.83 11.50 -9.38
C SER A 156 17.56 10.12 -8.79
N ASP A 157 17.48 9.13 -9.66
CA ASP A 157 17.35 7.69 -9.32
C ASP A 157 16.08 7.37 -8.51
N VAL A 158 15.03 8.20 -8.69
CA VAL A 158 13.71 8.06 -8.08
C VAL A 158 12.73 7.52 -9.10
N THR A 159 12.03 6.45 -8.73
CA THR A 159 10.88 5.90 -9.46
C THR A 159 9.70 5.76 -8.53
N SER A 160 8.48 5.87 -9.06
CA SER A 160 7.28 5.72 -8.24
C SER A 160 6.20 5.00 -9.03
N THR A 161 5.37 4.26 -8.33
CA THR A 161 4.11 3.76 -8.89
C THR A 161 3.17 4.94 -9.10
N GLU A 162 2.13 4.74 -9.88
CA GLU A 162 0.94 5.56 -9.75
C GLU A 162 0.25 5.26 -8.41
N GLU A 163 -0.68 6.12 -8.01
CA GLU A 163 -1.51 5.87 -6.84
C GLU A 163 -2.46 4.71 -7.12
N LEU A 164 -2.38 3.67 -6.28
CA LEU A 164 -3.15 2.44 -6.38
C LEU A 164 -4.37 2.54 -5.47
N ALA A 165 -5.56 2.28 -6.02
CA ALA A 165 -6.78 2.16 -5.22
C ALA A 165 -6.80 0.82 -4.48
N ASP A 166 -7.17 0.83 -3.20
CA ASP A 166 -7.29 -0.39 -2.37
C ASP A 166 -8.71 -0.96 -2.31
N GLY A 167 -9.68 -0.29 -2.97
CA GLY A 167 -11.07 -0.74 -3.05
C GLY A 167 -12.01 -0.11 -2.02
N ASP A 168 -11.52 0.40 -0.90
CA ASP A 168 -12.31 0.98 0.20
C ASP A 168 -12.27 2.51 0.24
N TRP A 169 -12.11 3.15 -0.91
CA TRP A 169 -11.94 4.60 -1.03
C TRP A 169 -10.69 5.11 -0.33
N TYR A 170 -9.61 4.33 -0.35
CA TYR A 170 -8.27 4.69 0.05
C TYR A 170 -7.30 4.41 -1.08
N TYR A 171 -6.15 5.03 -0.98
CA TYR A 171 -5.07 4.89 -1.94
C TYR A 171 -3.78 4.51 -1.25
N GLN A 172 -2.89 3.92 -2.02
CA GLN A 172 -1.52 3.64 -1.65
C GLN A 172 -0.58 4.03 -2.78
N ILE A 173 0.66 4.37 -2.43
CA ILE A 173 1.72 4.68 -3.37
C ILE A 173 3.04 4.13 -2.86
N HIS A 174 3.90 3.72 -3.79
CA HIS A 174 5.24 3.23 -3.50
C HIS A 174 6.25 4.02 -4.31
N SER A 175 7.19 4.67 -3.62
CA SER A 175 8.29 5.40 -4.23
C SER A 175 9.60 4.69 -3.91
N TYR A 176 10.49 4.62 -4.89
CA TYR A 176 11.76 3.92 -4.83
C TYR A 176 12.91 4.89 -5.07
N LEU A 177 13.97 4.75 -4.28
CA LEU A 177 15.23 5.47 -4.43
C LEU A 177 16.36 4.47 -4.58
N GLU A 178 17.04 4.48 -5.73
CA GLU A 178 18.33 3.79 -5.85
C GLU A 178 19.43 4.66 -5.24
N PHE A 179 20.31 4.04 -4.44
CA PHE A 179 21.38 4.76 -3.79
C PHE A 179 22.57 3.87 -3.48
N THR A 180 23.74 4.48 -3.35
CA THR A 180 24.93 3.85 -2.78
C THR A 180 25.09 4.38 -1.35
N PRO A 181 25.11 3.52 -0.32
CA PRO A 181 25.27 3.95 1.06
C PRO A 181 26.55 4.77 1.29
N ARG A 182 26.40 5.90 1.98
CA ARG A 182 27.54 6.74 2.40
C ARG A 182 27.51 6.85 3.92
N SER A 183 28.69 6.84 4.53
CA SER A 183 28.78 6.99 5.99
C SER A 183 28.23 8.34 6.42
N GLY A 184 27.30 8.32 7.40
CA GLY A 184 26.69 9.54 7.95
C GLY A 184 25.61 10.20 7.09
N GLU A 185 25.30 9.67 5.90
CA GLU A 185 24.23 10.21 5.06
C GLU A 185 22.86 9.91 5.65
N LYS A 186 22.05 10.96 5.79
CA LYS A 186 20.67 10.84 6.24
C LYS A 186 19.71 10.82 5.03
N ILE A 187 18.98 9.72 4.87
CA ILE A 187 17.95 9.59 3.84
C ILE A 187 16.58 9.60 4.50
N SER A 188 15.65 10.40 3.92
CA SER A 188 14.29 10.52 4.44
C SER A 188 13.28 10.52 3.30
N CYS A 189 12.09 10.02 3.57
CA CYS A 189 10.92 10.12 2.72
C CYS A 189 10.02 11.24 3.26
N MET A 190 9.67 12.19 2.42
CA MET A 190 8.77 13.29 2.73
C MET A 190 7.47 13.11 1.97
N VAL A 191 6.36 13.14 2.68
CA VAL A 191 5.01 12.98 2.15
C VAL A 191 4.23 14.27 2.36
N GLU A 192 3.72 14.84 1.27
CA GLU A 192 2.83 15.99 1.28
C GLU A 192 1.45 15.56 0.79
N HIS A 193 0.43 15.87 1.55
CA HIS A 193 -0.95 15.54 1.22
C HIS A 193 -1.90 16.61 1.76
N ILE A 194 -3.01 16.86 1.09
CA ILE A 194 -3.98 17.90 1.46
C ILE A 194 -4.62 17.71 2.85
N SER A 195 -4.52 16.51 3.41
CA SER A 195 -5.00 16.19 4.77
C SER A 195 -3.98 16.51 5.86
N LEU A 196 -2.73 16.80 5.49
CA LEU A 196 -1.65 17.08 6.42
C LEU A 196 -1.43 18.61 6.48
N SER A 197 -1.31 19.15 7.68
CA SER A 197 -0.92 20.56 7.89
C SER A 197 0.54 20.80 7.53
N ASP A 198 1.39 19.83 7.86
CA ASP A 198 2.82 19.87 7.62
C ASP A 198 3.27 18.60 6.90
N PRO A 199 4.33 18.63 6.08
CA PRO A 199 4.87 17.46 5.44
C PRO A 199 5.27 16.40 6.46
N LEU A 200 4.86 15.16 6.22
CA LEU A 200 5.24 14.03 7.06
C LEU A 200 6.59 13.49 6.58
N ILE A 201 7.59 13.52 7.48
CA ILE A 201 8.95 13.05 7.18
C ILE A 201 9.20 11.76 7.94
N ARG A 202 9.72 10.75 7.23
CA ARG A 202 10.21 9.49 7.79
C ARG A 202 11.67 9.31 7.44
N ASP A 203 12.50 9.15 8.46
CA ASP A 203 13.93 8.88 8.29
C ASP A 203 14.14 7.39 8.10
N TRP A 204 15.09 7.05 7.23
CA TRP A 204 15.53 5.68 7.09
C TRP A 204 16.55 5.37 8.19
N ASP A 205 16.27 4.33 8.96
CA ASP A 205 17.18 3.78 9.96
C ASP A 205 17.84 2.52 9.36
N PRO A 206 19.14 2.54 9.09
CA PRO A 206 19.88 1.39 8.59
C PRO A 206 20.06 0.28 9.62
N SER A 207 19.68 0.50 10.88
CA SER A 207 19.76 -0.52 11.92
C SER A 207 18.84 -1.71 11.57
N LEU A 208 19.23 -2.89 12.07
CA LEU A 208 18.41 -4.09 11.92
C LEU A 208 17.00 -3.84 12.49
N PRO A 209 15.94 -4.27 11.79
CA PRO A 209 14.58 -4.20 12.30
C PRO A 209 14.50 -4.76 13.73
N GLU A 210 13.68 -4.15 14.57
CA GLU A 210 13.55 -4.54 15.98
C GLU A 210 13.24 -6.04 16.16
N SER A 211 12.46 -6.62 15.24
CA SER A 211 12.21 -8.05 15.20
C SER A 211 13.47 -8.90 15.01
N GLU A 212 14.40 -8.46 14.16
CA GLU A 212 15.66 -9.17 13.93
C GLU A 212 16.63 -8.97 15.11
N ARG A 213 16.68 -7.77 15.70
CA ARG A 213 17.43 -7.50 16.93
C ARG A 213 16.96 -8.39 18.08
N ASN A 214 15.63 -8.54 18.23
CA ASN A 214 15.04 -9.38 19.25
C ASN A 214 15.37 -10.86 19.03
N LYS A 215 15.34 -11.37 17.80
CA LYS A 215 15.77 -12.74 17.48
C LYS A 215 17.24 -12.98 17.85
N ILE A 216 18.13 -12.04 17.51
CA ILE A 216 19.54 -12.12 17.85
C ILE A 216 19.72 -12.08 19.38
N ALA A 217 19.02 -11.19 20.09
CA ALA A 217 19.09 -11.10 21.55
C ALA A 217 18.59 -12.39 22.23
N ILE A 218 17.48 -12.97 21.77
CA ILE A 218 16.96 -14.25 22.27
C ILE A 218 17.98 -15.37 22.01
N GLY A 219 18.50 -15.48 20.79
CA GLY A 219 19.50 -16.48 20.44
C GLY A 219 20.77 -16.39 21.29
N ALA A 220 21.27 -15.17 21.48
CA ALA A 220 22.44 -14.93 22.35
C ALA A 220 22.17 -15.30 23.81
N SER A 221 20.99 -14.98 24.34
CA SER A 221 20.59 -15.32 25.72
C SER A 221 20.50 -16.84 25.93
N VAL A 222 19.94 -17.58 24.99
CA VAL A 222 19.85 -19.06 25.04
C VAL A 222 21.27 -19.68 25.01
N LEU A 223 22.16 -19.16 24.16
CA LEU A 223 23.52 -19.64 24.03
C LEU A 223 24.30 -19.43 25.31
N ILE A 224 24.22 -18.22 25.93
CA ILE A 224 24.85 -17.91 27.19
C ILE A 224 24.34 -18.84 28.30
N LEU A 225 23.03 -19.04 28.41
CA LEU A 225 22.43 -19.94 29.38
C LEU A 225 22.93 -21.38 29.21
N GLY A 226 23.00 -21.87 27.97
CA GLY A 226 23.52 -23.19 27.63
C GLY A 226 25.00 -23.37 28.07
N LEU A 227 25.84 -22.35 27.85
CA LEU A 227 27.24 -22.37 28.28
C LEU A 227 27.37 -22.40 29.83
N ILE A 228 26.56 -21.61 30.53
CA ILE A 228 26.55 -21.60 32.00
C ILE A 228 26.16 -22.97 32.55
N LEU A 229 25.09 -23.58 32.02
CA LEU A 229 24.65 -24.90 32.44
C LEU A 229 25.68 -25.99 32.12
N SER A 230 26.34 -25.90 30.97
CA SER A 230 27.40 -26.82 30.57
C SER A 230 28.61 -26.71 31.53
N LEU A 231 29.04 -25.52 31.85
CA LEU A 231 30.13 -25.26 32.81
C LEU A 231 29.77 -25.76 34.22
N ALA A 232 28.56 -25.45 34.70
CA ALA A 232 28.07 -25.92 35.98
C ALA A 232 28.01 -27.46 36.03
N GLY A 233 27.52 -28.11 34.97
CA GLY A 233 27.51 -29.58 34.83
C GLY A 233 28.94 -30.15 34.85
N PHE A 234 29.91 -29.53 34.16
CA PHE A 234 31.29 -29.95 34.14
C PHE A 234 31.97 -29.82 35.51
N ILE A 235 31.73 -28.71 36.21
CA ILE A 235 32.24 -28.49 37.56
C ILE A 235 31.65 -29.52 38.55
N TYR A 236 30.31 -29.76 38.45
CA TYR A 236 29.67 -30.76 39.29
C TYR A 236 30.24 -32.17 39.03
N TYR A 237 30.42 -32.54 37.74
CA TYR A 237 31.02 -33.83 37.36
C TYR A 237 32.43 -33.98 37.92
N LYS A 238 33.31 -32.97 37.76
CA LYS A 238 34.67 -32.97 38.31
C LYS A 238 34.67 -33.14 39.85
N ARG A 239 33.82 -32.39 40.56
CA ARG A 239 33.70 -32.52 42.04
C ARG A 239 33.25 -33.91 42.47
N LYS A 240 32.30 -34.52 41.74
CA LYS A 240 31.81 -35.87 42.01
C LYS A 240 32.92 -36.91 41.80
N MET A 241 33.71 -36.78 40.73
CA MET A 241 34.85 -37.66 40.45
C MET A 241 35.94 -37.55 41.53
N GLN A 242 36.26 -36.32 42.01
CA GLN A 242 37.26 -36.14 43.10
C GLN A 242 36.74 -36.67 44.45
N GLY A 243 35.44 -36.64 44.70
CA GLY A 243 34.83 -37.18 45.92
C GLY A 243 34.79 -38.72 45.95
N GLN A 244 34.90 -39.38 44.80
CA GLN A 244 34.92 -40.85 44.72
C GLN A 244 36.34 -41.48 44.89
N SER A 245 37.39 -40.68 44.75
CA SER A 245 38.78 -41.16 44.98
C SER A 245 39.14 -41.37 46.47
N ALA A 246 38.24 -41.13 47.43
CA ALA A 246 38.49 -41.23 48.86
C ALA A 246 37.69 -42.31 49.58
N ARG A 247 37.19 -43.37 48.87
CA ARG A 247 36.57 -44.51 49.55
C ARG A 247 37.25 -45.83 49.13
N PRO A 248 37.63 -46.67 50.11
CA PRO A 248 38.21 -47.98 49.79
C PRO A 248 37.15 -48.91 49.21
N VAL A 249 37.57 -49.74 48.28
CA VAL A 249 36.83 -50.71 47.51
C VAL A 249 36.08 -51.68 48.46
N GLN A 250 34.76 -51.69 48.41
CA GLN A 250 33.95 -52.85 48.81
C GLN A 250 33.19 -53.31 47.58
N THR A 251 33.61 -54.49 47.09
CA THR A 251 33.02 -55.24 46.06
C THR A 251 31.60 -55.63 46.41
N SER A 252 30.61 -55.13 45.66
CA SER A 252 29.34 -55.79 45.48
C SER A 252 28.74 -55.40 44.12
N SER A 253 28.45 -56.42 43.34
CA SER A 253 27.76 -56.38 42.07
C SER A 253 26.47 -55.58 42.10
N ASP A 254 26.39 -54.58 41.26
CA ASP A 254 25.13 -54.16 40.66
C ASP A 254 25.43 -53.43 39.32
N GLN A 255 25.47 -54.26 38.28
CA GLN A 255 25.31 -53.89 36.92
C GLN A 255 23.82 -53.55 36.73
N PHE A 256 23.51 -52.30 36.61
CA PHE A 256 22.28 -51.78 35.93
C PHE A 256 22.15 -50.31 36.31
N ASN A 257 22.47 -49.42 35.36
CA ASN A 257 21.91 -48.10 35.15
C ASN A 257 22.89 -47.14 34.46
N LEU A 258 23.34 -47.51 33.28
CA LEU A 258 24.08 -46.60 32.40
C LEU A 258 23.39 -46.38 31.04
N PHE A 259 22.07 -46.45 31.02
CA PHE A 259 21.35 -46.32 29.74
C PHE A 259 20.33 -45.15 29.64
N CYS A 260 20.20 -44.29 30.67
CA CYS A 260 19.14 -43.26 30.65
C CYS A 260 19.64 -41.79 30.54
N LEU A 261 20.95 -41.52 30.44
CA LEU A 261 21.44 -40.12 30.34
C LEU A 261 21.77 -39.65 28.91
N GLY A 262 21.71 -40.59 27.93
CA GLY A 262 21.95 -40.27 26.50
C GLY A 262 20.73 -39.81 25.73
N HIS A 263 19.52 -39.98 26.28
CA HIS A 263 18.28 -39.77 25.50
C HIS A 263 17.64 -38.40 25.63
N TRP A 264 18.05 -37.60 26.64
CA TRP A 264 17.44 -36.30 26.89
C TRP A 264 18.06 -35.15 26.10
N THR A 265 19.30 -35.24 25.68
CA THR A 265 19.97 -34.22 24.88
C THR A 265 19.60 -34.31 23.38
N SER A 266 19.22 -35.48 22.89
CA SER A 266 18.86 -35.67 21.48
C SER A 266 17.44 -35.22 21.17
N LEU A 267 16.50 -35.26 22.13
CA LEU A 267 15.13 -34.82 21.93
C LEU A 267 14.98 -33.29 21.91
N TYR A 268 15.82 -32.56 22.67
CA TYR A 268 15.77 -31.11 22.65
C TYR A 268 16.39 -30.50 21.38
N LEU A 269 17.35 -31.18 20.74
CA LEU A 269 17.91 -30.73 19.47
C LEU A 269 16.93 -30.95 18.28
N CYS A 270 16.13 -32.01 18.31
CA CYS A 270 15.15 -32.25 17.24
C CYS A 270 13.96 -31.28 17.27
N THR A 271 13.49 -30.85 18.45
CA THR A 271 12.36 -29.91 18.55
C THR A 271 12.76 -28.48 18.23
N VAL A 272 14.01 -28.10 18.35
CA VAL A 272 14.48 -26.75 17.99
C VAL A 272 14.73 -26.62 16.48
N LEU A 273 15.06 -27.71 15.79
CA LEU A 273 15.32 -27.70 14.35
C LEU A 273 14.04 -27.74 13.49
N ASP A 274 12.92 -28.23 14.03
CA ASP A 274 11.64 -28.24 13.29
C ASP A 274 10.93 -26.86 13.28
N HIS A 275 11.33 -25.93 14.16
CA HIS A 275 10.78 -24.57 14.19
C HIS A 275 11.58 -23.54 13.35
N LEU A 276 12.64 -23.96 12.67
CA LEU A 276 13.50 -23.10 11.84
C LEU A 276 13.39 -23.35 10.34
N ARG A 277 12.35 -24.05 9.86
CA ARG A 277 12.08 -24.09 8.41
C ARG A 277 11.34 -22.81 8.02
N PRO A 278 11.88 -22.03 7.09
CA PRO A 278 11.15 -20.91 6.51
C PRO A 278 10.00 -21.42 5.64
N VAL A 279 8.85 -20.83 5.84
CA VAL A 279 7.72 -20.88 4.89
C VAL A 279 7.93 -19.79 3.85
#